data_958d987887d835c7dad0c5151aad95d1
#
_entry.id   958d987887d835c7dad0c5151aad95d1
#
_cell.length_a   1.000
_cell.length_b   1.000
_cell.length_c   1.000
_cell.angle_alpha   90.00
_cell.angle_beta   90.00
_cell.angle_gamma   90.00
#
_symmetry.space_group_name_H-M   'P 1'
#
loop_
_entity.id
_entity.type
_entity.pdbx_description
1 polymer ?
#
loop_
_entity_poly.entity_id
_entity_poly.type
_entity_poly.pdbx_seq_one_letter_code
_entity_poly.pdbx_strand_id
1 'polypeptide(L)'
;MKLLEQCQKWNEEDEFQKIIDTLEAIPAGERTPEMDSELARAYNNLGAPSNRALLKKAIALLKPHEEYFEGDHCWNFRMGYSYFYLDQEGRA
;
A
#
# COMPACT_ATOMS: atom_id res chain seq x y z
N MET A 1 -17.57 -12.74 -3.49
CA MET A 1 -16.84 -11.52 -3.87
C MET A 1 -15.35 -11.80 -3.88
N LYS A 2 -14.67 -11.36 -4.93
CA LYS A 2 -13.22 -11.56 -5.01
C LYS A 2 -12.50 -10.67 -3.99
N LEU A 3 -11.36 -11.14 -3.53
CA LEU A 3 -10.62 -10.45 -2.48
C LEU A 3 -10.25 -9.01 -2.85
N LEU A 4 -9.76 -8.79 -4.08
CA LEU A 4 -9.37 -7.44 -4.49
C LEU A 4 -10.57 -6.49 -4.58
N GLU A 5 -11.73 -7.01 -4.98
CA GLU A 5 -12.97 -6.24 -4.99
C GLU A 5 -13.37 -5.85 -3.56
N GLN A 6 -13.21 -6.78 -2.62
CA GLN A 6 -13.49 -6.50 -1.22
C GLN A 6 -12.53 -5.43 -0.68
N CYS A 7 -11.25 -5.50 -1.04
CA CYS A 7 -10.28 -4.50 -0.62
C CYS A 7 -10.64 -3.12 -1.16
N GLN A 8 -11.08 -3.06 -2.42
CA GLN A 8 -11.50 -1.79 -3.02
C GLN A 8 -12.69 -1.19 -2.26
N LYS A 9 -13.66 -2.03 -1.91
CA LYS A 9 -14.83 -1.59 -1.16
C LYS A 9 -14.41 -1.05 0.22
N TRP A 10 -13.57 -1.79 0.92
CA TRP A 10 -13.07 -1.34 2.22
C TRP A 10 -12.29 -0.03 2.11
N ASN A 11 -11.52 0.13 1.03
CA ASN A 11 -10.79 1.37 0.80
C ASN A 11 -11.75 2.56 0.64
N GLU A 12 -12.85 2.36 -0.09
CA GLU A 12 -13.85 3.40 -0.29
C GLU A 12 -14.58 3.76 1.00
N GLU A 13 -14.63 2.82 1.94
CA GLU A 13 -15.30 2.99 3.24
C GLU A 13 -14.32 3.42 4.34
N ASP A 14 -13.07 3.69 3.98
CA ASP A 14 -12.00 4.05 4.93
C ASP A 14 -11.72 2.94 5.96
N GLU A 15 -11.99 1.68 5.57
CA GLU A 15 -11.77 0.52 6.43
C GLU A 15 -10.39 -0.08 6.17
N PHE A 16 -9.36 0.75 6.30
CA PHE A 16 -7.99 0.37 5.92
C PHE A 16 -7.42 -0.75 6.80
N GLN A 17 -7.80 -0.77 8.08
CA GLN A 17 -7.29 -1.80 8.98
C GLN A 17 -7.80 -3.19 8.56
N LYS A 18 -9.03 -3.27 8.04
CA LYS A 18 -9.58 -4.55 7.56
C LYS A 18 -8.77 -5.08 6.37
N ILE A 19 -8.33 -4.19 5.49
CA ILE A 19 -7.47 -4.57 4.37
C ILE A 19 -6.15 -5.14 4.90
N ILE A 20 -5.55 -4.43 5.84
CA ILE A 20 -4.26 -4.83 6.43
C ILE A 20 -4.39 -6.20 7.11
N ASP A 21 -5.39 -6.37 7.97
CA ASP A 21 -5.59 -7.62 8.70
C ASP A 21 -5.79 -8.79 7.76
N THR A 22 -6.58 -8.60 6.70
CA THR A 22 -6.88 -9.65 5.74
C THR A 22 -5.66 -10.02 4.90
N LEU A 23 -4.97 -9.04 4.35
CA LEU A 23 -3.85 -9.32 3.45
C LEU A 23 -2.59 -9.76 4.20
N GLU A 24 -2.36 -9.23 5.41
CA GLU A 24 -1.22 -9.69 6.22
C GLU A 24 -1.38 -11.13 6.67
N ALA A 25 -2.60 -11.63 6.77
CA ALA A 25 -2.86 -13.03 7.11
C ALA A 25 -2.44 -13.98 5.99
N ILE A 26 -2.27 -13.47 4.77
CA ILE A 26 -1.78 -14.26 3.63
C ILE A 26 -0.25 -14.18 3.63
N PRO A 27 0.47 -15.33 3.66
CA PRO A 27 1.93 -15.31 3.62
C PRO A 27 2.47 -14.49 2.44
N ALA A 28 3.55 -13.77 2.67
CA ALA A 28 4.11 -12.86 1.65
C ALA A 28 4.36 -13.55 0.31
N GLY A 29 4.85 -14.79 0.34
CA GLY A 29 5.13 -15.55 -0.89
C GLY A 29 3.89 -16.00 -1.64
N GLU A 30 2.72 -15.88 -1.03
CA GLU A 30 1.46 -16.29 -1.64
C GLU A 30 0.63 -15.07 -2.10
N ARG A 31 1.03 -13.85 -1.73
CA ARG A 31 0.35 -12.66 -2.19
C ARG A 31 0.78 -12.32 -3.62
N THR A 32 -0.19 -11.94 -4.45
CA THR A 32 0.10 -11.46 -5.79
C THR A 32 0.61 -10.02 -5.73
N PRO A 33 1.27 -9.52 -6.80
CA PRO A 33 1.64 -8.10 -6.85
C PRO A 33 0.47 -7.16 -6.60
N GLU A 34 -0.73 -7.51 -7.10
CA GLU A 34 -1.92 -6.69 -6.89
C GLU A 34 -2.32 -6.66 -5.43
N MET A 35 -2.21 -7.78 -4.73
CA MET A 35 -2.49 -7.82 -3.29
C MET A 35 -1.50 -6.96 -2.51
N ASP A 36 -0.22 -7.04 -2.85
CA ASP A 36 0.80 -6.21 -2.20
C ASP A 36 0.55 -4.73 -2.47
N SER A 37 0.11 -4.39 -3.68
CA SER A 37 -0.20 -3.00 -4.03
C SER A 37 -1.39 -2.47 -3.22
N GLU A 38 -2.42 -3.29 -3.02
CA GLU A 38 -3.57 -2.92 -2.20
C GLU A 38 -3.19 -2.77 -0.73
N LEU A 39 -2.34 -3.67 -0.23
CA LEU A 39 -1.84 -3.59 1.15
C LEU A 39 -1.02 -2.32 1.35
N ALA A 40 -0.17 -1.99 0.38
CA ALA A 40 0.64 -0.78 0.43
C ALA A 40 -0.25 0.48 0.47
N ARG A 41 -1.33 0.49 -0.32
CA ARG A 41 -2.28 1.61 -0.30
C ARG A 41 -2.89 1.79 1.08
N ALA A 42 -3.26 0.68 1.72
CA ALA A 42 -3.83 0.74 3.06
C ALA A 42 -2.80 1.26 4.07
N TYR A 43 -1.54 0.82 3.97
CA TYR A 43 -0.48 1.35 4.82
C TYR A 43 -0.31 2.86 4.61
N ASN A 44 -0.33 3.32 3.36
CA ASN A 44 -0.22 4.74 3.05
C ASN A 44 -1.36 5.54 3.66
N ASN A 45 -2.58 5.05 3.51
CA ASN A 45 -3.76 5.76 4.00
C ASN A 45 -3.81 5.86 5.52
N LEU A 46 -3.34 4.81 6.22
CA LEU A 46 -3.23 4.87 7.66
C LEU A 46 -1.96 5.59 8.13
N GLY A 47 -0.91 5.53 7.31
CA GLY A 47 0.39 6.08 7.69
C GLY A 47 0.49 7.59 7.52
N ALA A 48 -0.18 8.13 6.51
CA ALA A 48 -0.08 9.57 6.25
C ALA A 48 -0.80 10.34 7.36
N PRO A 49 -0.34 11.52 7.72
CA PRO A 49 0.84 12.15 7.15
C PRO A 49 2.17 11.84 7.87
N SER A 50 2.14 11.21 9.04
CA SER A 50 3.31 11.20 9.91
C SER A 50 3.79 9.83 10.42
N ASN A 51 3.09 8.75 10.13
CA ASN A 51 3.54 7.42 10.57
C ASN A 51 4.57 6.87 9.59
N ARG A 52 5.84 7.21 9.83
CA ARG A 52 6.94 6.83 8.94
C ARG A 52 7.09 5.31 8.79
N ALA A 53 6.82 4.55 9.85
CA ALA A 53 6.94 3.10 9.81
C ALA A 53 5.99 2.49 8.78
N LEU A 54 4.73 2.94 8.74
CA LEU A 54 3.76 2.45 7.77
C LEU A 54 4.10 2.90 6.35
N LEU A 55 4.54 4.15 6.19
CA LEU A 55 4.92 4.65 4.87
C LEU A 55 6.12 3.87 4.31
N LYS A 56 7.09 3.52 5.16
CA LYS A 56 8.22 2.70 4.75
C LYS A 56 7.79 1.27 4.40
N LYS A 57 6.83 0.71 5.13
CA LYS A 57 6.27 -0.60 4.81
C LYS A 57 5.64 -0.61 3.43
N ALA A 58 4.92 0.47 3.08
CA ALA A 58 4.29 0.59 1.77
C ALA A 58 5.34 0.54 0.66
N ILE A 59 6.44 1.28 0.81
CA ILE A 59 7.53 1.28 -0.17
C ILE A 59 8.14 -0.13 -0.28
N ALA A 60 8.38 -0.77 0.86
CA ALA A 60 8.99 -2.11 0.88
C ALA A 60 8.13 -3.14 0.15
N LEU A 61 6.80 -2.97 0.16
CA LEU A 61 5.90 -3.85 -0.58
C LEU A 61 5.88 -3.55 -2.06
N LEU A 62 5.91 -2.26 -2.43
CA LEU A 62 5.75 -1.84 -3.82
C LEU A 62 7.03 -1.99 -4.65
N LYS A 63 8.17 -1.71 -4.04
CA LYS A 63 9.44 -1.66 -4.77
C LYS A 63 9.80 -2.96 -5.47
N PRO A 64 9.62 -4.15 -4.88
CA PRO A 64 9.95 -5.40 -5.56
C PRO A 64 9.13 -5.66 -6.81
N HIS A 65 7.99 -4.97 -6.98
CA HIS A 65 7.09 -5.16 -8.12
C HIS A 65 7.23 -4.07 -9.18
N GLU A 66 8.31 -3.30 -9.13
CA GLU A 66 8.53 -2.18 -10.05
C GLU A 66 8.43 -2.59 -11.52
N GLU A 67 9.05 -3.71 -11.89
CA GLU A 67 9.02 -4.19 -13.28
C GLU A 67 7.62 -4.66 -13.65
N TYR A 68 6.95 -5.37 -12.74
CA TYR A 68 5.60 -5.86 -12.99
C TYR A 68 4.62 -4.73 -13.28
N PHE A 69 4.78 -3.61 -12.56
CA PHE A 69 3.88 -2.45 -12.69
C PHE A 69 4.47 -1.34 -13.56
N GLU A 70 5.40 -1.65 -14.43
CA GLU A 70 5.99 -0.64 -15.29
C GLU A 70 4.90 0.11 -16.08
N GLY A 71 4.89 1.44 -15.93
CA GLY A 71 3.90 2.28 -16.59
C GLY A 71 2.54 2.35 -15.89
N ASP A 72 2.38 1.65 -14.76
CA ASP A 72 1.11 1.64 -14.04
C ASP A 72 0.95 2.91 -13.19
N HIS A 73 -0.11 3.67 -13.45
CA HIS A 73 -0.36 4.94 -12.75
C HIS A 73 -0.61 4.75 -11.25
N CYS A 74 -1.31 3.68 -10.88
CA CYS A 74 -1.62 3.41 -9.48
C CYS A 74 -0.36 3.10 -8.69
N TRP A 75 0.52 2.27 -9.25
CA TRP A 75 1.78 1.92 -8.59
C TRP A 75 2.65 3.17 -8.41
N ASN A 76 2.78 3.96 -9.49
CA ASN A 76 3.58 5.19 -9.44
C ASN A 76 3.02 6.19 -8.44
N PHE A 77 1.71 6.34 -8.40
CA PHE A 77 1.04 7.23 -7.45
C PHE A 77 1.31 6.79 -6.02
N ARG A 78 1.17 5.50 -5.75
CA ARG A 78 1.35 4.96 -4.39
C ARG A 78 2.79 5.11 -3.91
N MET A 79 3.77 4.87 -4.78
CA MET A 79 5.18 5.10 -4.45
C MET A 79 5.43 6.57 -4.16
N GLY A 80 4.94 7.44 -5.03
CA GLY A 80 5.08 8.88 -4.87
C GLY A 80 4.44 9.39 -3.59
N TYR A 81 3.28 8.85 -3.23
CA TYR A 81 2.56 9.20 -2.02
C TYR A 81 3.42 8.88 -0.78
N SER A 82 3.98 7.66 -0.74
CA SER A 82 4.83 7.26 0.39
C SER A 82 6.05 8.17 0.52
N TYR A 83 6.74 8.42 -0.59
CA TYR A 83 7.93 9.27 -0.57
C TYR A 83 7.60 10.72 -0.23
N PHE A 84 6.47 11.22 -0.72
CA PHE A 84 6.06 12.59 -0.43
C PHE A 84 5.96 12.82 1.07
N TYR A 85 5.25 11.94 1.77
CA TYR A 85 5.06 12.10 3.22
C TYR A 85 6.32 11.79 4.02
N LEU A 86 7.14 10.84 3.56
CA LEU A 86 8.43 10.56 4.20
C LEU A 86 9.36 11.76 4.06
N ASP A 87 9.37 12.41 2.89
CA ASP A 87 10.21 13.56 2.63
C ASP A 87 9.77 14.76 3.47
N GLN A 88 8.47 14.97 3.61
CA GLN A 88 7.93 16.03 4.47
C GLN A 88 8.45 15.88 5.90
N GLU A 89 8.37 14.65 6.44
CA GLU A 89 8.90 14.37 7.78
C GLU A 89 10.40 14.59 7.86
N GLY A 90 11.12 14.16 6.82
CA GLY A 90 12.56 14.27 6.79
C GLY A 90 13.06 15.69 6.76
N ARG A 91 12.25 16.64 6.36
CA ARG A 91 12.60 18.06 6.28
C ARG A 91 12.29 18.82 7.54
N ALA A 92 11.51 18.21 8.41
CA ALA A 92 11.19 18.82 9.69
C ALA A 92 12.39 18.73 10.62
#